data_2cff636ce2fca461166a7a399cf9ca5d
#
_entry.id   2cff636ce2fca461166a7a399cf9ca5d
#
_cell.length_a   1.000
_cell.length_b   1.000
_cell.length_c   1.000
_cell.angle_alpha   90.00
_cell.angle_beta   90.00
_cell.angle_gamma   90.00
#
_symmetry.space_group_name_H-M   'P 1'
#
loop_
_entity.id
_entity.type
_entity.pdbx_description
1 polymer ?
#
loop_
_entity_poly.entity_id
_entity_poly.type
_entity_poly.pdbx_seq_one_letter_code
_entity_poly.pdbx_strand_id
1 'polypeptide(L)'
;MEEHTPHGIGNHAVILTEPCGEIAEKIRAFLEDIGYVGFSNFDIKYDQRDGKYKVFEINCRQGRSNYYVTGAGYNIAKLLVEDRVEGKDLPFVLADNPSLWRVVPRKVAFRYIVSDYHQEMKDLMRQGREVRPLFYHKDRPLLRTLRMEKNLLGHFQKFKRYYQRKS
;
A
#
# COMPACT_ATOMS: atom_id res chain seq x y z
N MET A 1 0.41 -1.47 8.83
CA MET A 1 1.15 -2.47 9.65
C MET A 1 2.33 -2.98 8.84
N GLU A 2 3.49 -3.06 9.46
CA GLU A 2 4.75 -3.49 8.84
C GLU A 2 5.12 -4.90 9.30
N GLU A 3 5.89 -5.63 8.50
CA GLU A 3 6.52 -6.87 8.91
C GLU A 3 7.76 -6.59 9.76
N HIS A 4 7.90 -7.28 10.87
CA HIS A 4 9.12 -7.28 11.66
C HIS A 4 9.98 -8.49 11.30
N THR A 5 11.28 -8.28 11.24
CA THR A 5 12.29 -9.31 10.90
C THR A 5 13.40 -9.30 11.96
N PRO A 6 14.30 -10.30 12.00
CA PRO A 6 15.46 -10.25 12.86
C PRO A 6 16.37 -9.03 12.65
N HIS A 7 16.28 -8.44 11.48
CA HIS A 7 17.13 -7.30 11.06
C HIS A 7 16.40 -5.95 11.10
N GLY A 8 15.21 -5.91 11.71
CA GLY A 8 14.42 -4.68 11.86
C GLY A 8 13.08 -4.71 11.12
N ILE A 9 12.54 -3.53 10.83
CA ILE A 9 11.27 -3.36 10.11
C ILE A 9 11.48 -3.69 8.63
N GLY A 10 10.63 -4.54 8.10
CA GLY A 10 10.65 -4.99 6.72
C GLY A 10 9.63 -4.27 5.83
N ASN A 11 8.93 -5.04 5.00
CA ASN A 11 7.93 -4.53 4.08
C ASN A 11 6.60 -4.24 4.78
N HIS A 12 5.74 -3.46 4.11
CA HIS A 12 4.35 -3.35 4.53
C HIS A 12 3.64 -4.70 4.45
N ALA A 13 2.88 -5.02 5.48
CA ALA A 13 2.06 -6.22 5.56
C ALA A 13 0.58 -5.92 5.36
N VAL A 14 0.13 -4.77 5.84
CA VAL A 14 -1.23 -4.23 5.66
C VAL A 14 -1.15 -2.72 5.48
N ILE A 15 -1.88 -2.21 4.50
CA ILE A 15 -2.07 -0.78 4.23
C ILE A 15 -3.58 -0.52 4.17
N LEU A 16 -4.02 0.49 4.89
CA LEU A 16 -5.29 1.16 4.66
C LEU A 16 -5.01 2.42 3.86
N THR A 17 -5.73 2.63 2.77
CA THR A 17 -5.59 3.84 1.98
C THR A 17 -6.65 4.84 2.42
N GLU A 18 -6.21 6.04 2.74
CA GLU A 18 -7.06 7.16 3.08
C GLU A 18 -6.80 8.32 2.11
N PRO A 19 -7.83 9.07 1.72
CA PRO A 19 -7.64 10.28 0.95
C PRO A 19 -6.83 11.31 1.75
N CYS A 20 -5.80 11.86 1.15
CA CYS A 20 -4.90 12.82 1.78
C CYS A 20 -4.70 14.04 0.86
N GLY A 21 -5.82 14.67 0.48
CA GLY A 21 -5.87 15.72 -0.53
C GLY A 21 -4.89 16.87 -0.31
N GLU A 22 -4.82 17.40 0.92
CA GLU A 22 -3.89 18.51 1.25
C GLU A 22 -2.41 18.13 1.01
N ILE A 23 -2.02 16.92 1.38
CA ILE A 23 -0.64 16.44 1.15
C ILE A 23 -0.41 16.21 -0.32
N ALA A 24 -1.38 15.61 -1.01
CA ALA A 24 -1.28 15.32 -2.44
C ALA A 24 -1.10 16.62 -3.26
N GLU A 25 -1.84 17.67 -2.94
CA GLU A 25 -1.70 18.96 -3.61
C GLU A 25 -0.35 19.63 -3.35
N LYS A 26 0.18 19.54 -2.13
CA LYS A 26 1.53 20.04 -1.81
C LYS A 26 2.62 19.28 -2.56
N ILE A 27 2.49 17.96 -2.66
CA ILE A 27 3.43 17.12 -3.41
C ILE A 27 3.32 17.42 -4.90
N ARG A 28 2.10 17.58 -5.42
CA ARG A 28 1.86 17.96 -6.81
C ARG A 28 2.54 19.28 -7.14
N ALA A 29 2.28 20.33 -6.37
CA ALA A 29 2.88 21.65 -6.58
C ALA A 29 4.41 21.58 -6.56
N PHE A 30 5.00 20.81 -5.63
CA PHE A 30 6.44 20.61 -5.57
C PHE A 30 6.99 19.91 -6.82
N LEU A 31 6.32 18.85 -7.29
CA LEU A 31 6.76 18.10 -8.49
C LEU A 31 6.63 18.93 -9.76
N GLU A 32 5.58 19.74 -9.88
CA GLU A 32 5.36 20.67 -10.98
C GLU A 32 6.44 21.77 -11.00
N ASP A 33 6.75 22.36 -9.84
CA ASP A 33 7.76 23.42 -9.69
C ASP A 33 9.16 22.96 -10.15
N ILE A 34 9.54 21.71 -9.85
CA ILE A 34 10.82 21.15 -10.29
C ILE A 34 10.77 20.47 -11.67
N GLY A 35 9.63 20.50 -12.36
CA GLY A 35 9.44 19.86 -13.67
C GLY A 35 9.62 18.35 -13.66
N TYR A 36 9.28 17.66 -12.53
CA TYR A 36 9.49 16.23 -12.41
C TYR A 36 8.49 15.43 -13.23
N VAL A 37 8.96 14.43 -13.97
CA VAL A 37 8.15 13.51 -14.77
C VAL A 37 8.51 12.06 -14.43
N GLY A 38 7.51 11.24 -14.19
CA GLY A 38 7.68 9.82 -13.89
C GLY A 38 7.12 9.40 -12.55
N PHE A 39 7.53 8.23 -12.07
CA PHE A 39 7.08 7.71 -10.77
C PHE A 39 7.85 8.35 -9.63
N SER A 40 7.11 8.76 -8.61
CA SER A 40 7.66 9.16 -7.32
C SER A 40 6.94 8.45 -6.18
N ASN A 41 7.66 8.20 -5.10
CA ASN A 41 7.12 7.66 -3.86
C ASN A 41 7.67 8.48 -2.70
N PHE A 42 6.76 9.06 -1.92
CA PHE A 42 7.08 9.90 -0.78
C PHE A 42 6.81 9.11 0.50
N ASP A 43 7.84 8.97 1.33
CA ASP A 43 7.68 8.42 2.66
C ASP A 43 7.42 9.57 3.64
N ILE A 44 6.23 9.55 4.28
CA ILE A 44 5.70 10.65 5.06
C ILE A 44 5.33 10.15 6.45
N LYS A 45 5.60 10.95 7.46
CA LYS A 45 5.18 10.70 8.85
C LYS A 45 4.41 11.88 9.40
N TYR A 46 3.38 11.56 10.17
CA TYR A 46 2.70 12.54 11.00
C TYR A 46 3.50 12.77 12.29
N ASP A 47 3.88 14.01 12.54
CA ASP A 47 4.57 14.41 13.77
C ASP A 47 3.54 14.94 14.78
N GLN A 48 3.27 14.14 15.80
CA GLN A 48 2.29 14.49 16.85
C GLN A 48 2.69 15.73 17.66
N ARG A 49 3.95 16.13 17.66
CA ARG A 49 4.46 17.27 18.43
C ARG A 49 3.99 18.60 17.86
N ASP A 50 3.84 18.70 16.56
CA ASP A 50 3.44 19.93 15.87
C ASP A 50 2.22 19.74 14.95
N GLY A 51 1.62 18.56 14.93
CA GLY A 51 0.45 18.24 14.12
C GLY A 51 0.69 18.26 12.61
N LYS A 52 1.92 18.07 12.15
CA LYS A 52 2.28 18.20 10.74
C LYS A 52 2.75 16.89 10.13
N TYR A 53 2.47 16.75 8.84
CA TYR A 53 3.08 15.69 8.03
C TYR A 53 4.46 16.13 7.54
N LYS A 54 5.43 15.26 7.68
CA LYS A 54 6.83 15.50 7.29
C LYS A 54 7.30 14.44 6.31
N VAL A 55 7.76 14.88 5.16
CA VAL A 55 8.44 14.03 4.18
C VAL A 55 9.87 13.78 4.67
N PHE A 56 10.30 12.54 4.69
CA PHE A 56 11.65 12.19 5.10
C PHE A 56 12.43 11.40 4.03
N GLU A 57 11.71 10.86 3.03
CA GLU A 57 12.36 10.20 1.89
C GLU A 57 11.53 10.39 0.62
N ILE A 58 12.20 10.65 -0.50
CA ILE A 58 11.63 10.71 -1.84
C ILE A 58 12.35 9.71 -2.72
N ASN A 59 11.60 8.78 -3.28
CA ASN A 59 12.11 7.77 -4.20
C ASN A 59 11.62 8.05 -5.63
N CYS A 60 12.52 8.23 -6.58
CA CYS A 60 12.18 8.43 -8.00
C CYS A 60 11.87 7.11 -8.71
N ARG A 61 11.05 6.29 -8.11
CA ARG A 61 10.64 4.95 -8.58
C ARG A 61 9.34 4.51 -7.89
N GLN A 62 8.75 3.45 -8.42
CA GLN A 62 7.65 2.77 -7.72
C GLN A 62 8.11 2.17 -6.39
N GLY A 63 7.32 2.34 -5.35
CA GLY A 63 7.46 1.62 -4.09
C GLY A 63 7.09 0.13 -4.23
N ARG A 64 7.60 -0.71 -3.36
CA ARG A 64 7.29 -2.16 -3.36
C ARG A 64 5.81 -2.49 -3.13
N SER A 65 5.08 -1.63 -2.46
CA SER A 65 3.67 -1.81 -2.12
C SER A 65 2.71 -1.09 -3.06
N ASN A 66 3.17 -0.46 -4.12
CA ASN A 66 2.36 0.44 -4.98
C ASN A 66 1.10 -0.17 -5.58
N TYR A 67 0.94 -1.48 -5.50
CA TYR A 67 -0.30 -2.13 -5.94
C TYR A 67 -1.54 -1.69 -5.14
N TYR A 68 -1.38 -1.00 -4.01
CA TYR A 68 -2.49 -0.36 -3.29
C TYR A 68 -3.19 0.72 -4.15
N VAL A 69 -2.44 1.41 -5.01
CA VAL A 69 -3.00 2.40 -5.96
C VAL A 69 -3.94 1.71 -6.96
N THR A 70 -3.57 0.49 -7.41
CA THR A 70 -4.47 -0.33 -8.24
C THR A 70 -5.72 -0.74 -7.46
N GLY A 71 -5.60 -1.00 -6.17
CA GLY A 71 -6.72 -1.26 -5.26
C GLY A 71 -7.68 -0.07 -5.14
N ALA A 72 -7.15 1.14 -5.18
CA ALA A 72 -7.93 2.37 -5.20
C ALA A 72 -8.58 2.67 -6.58
N GLY A 73 -8.37 1.80 -7.59
CA GLY A 73 -9.00 1.91 -8.90
C GLY A 73 -8.06 2.36 -10.04
N TYR A 74 -6.81 2.68 -9.73
CA TYR A 74 -5.87 3.24 -10.71
C TYR A 74 -4.71 2.28 -10.99
N ASN A 75 -4.75 1.62 -12.13
CA ASN A 75 -3.69 0.70 -12.53
C ASN A 75 -2.46 1.45 -13.04
N ILE A 76 -1.41 1.52 -12.21
CA ILE A 76 -0.16 2.24 -12.50
C ILE A 76 0.49 1.75 -13.79
N ALA A 77 0.49 0.44 -14.07
CA ALA A 77 1.07 -0.10 -15.29
C ALA A 77 0.29 0.35 -16.54
N LYS A 78 -1.04 0.42 -16.44
CA LYS A 78 -1.89 0.95 -17.53
C LYS A 78 -1.59 2.42 -17.75
N LEU A 79 -1.54 3.24 -16.69
CA LEU A 79 -1.22 4.67 -16.79
C LEU A 79 0.15 4.89 -17.44
N LEU A 80 1.14 4.07 -17.11
CA LEU A 80 2.47 4.15 -17.75
C LEU A 80 2.42 3.89 -19.25
N VAL A 81 1.66 2.88 -19.68
CA VAL A 81 1.48 2.57 -21.11
C VAL A 81 0.75 3.70 -21.83
N GLU A 82 -0.33 4.20 -21.25
CA GLU A 82 -1.12 5.29 -21.81
C GLU A 82 -0.29 6.57 -21.99
N ASP A 83 0.54 6.93 -20.98
CA ASP A 83 1.43 8.09 -21.03
C ASP A 83 2.60 7.87 -22.02
N ARG A 84 3.40 6.79 -21.82
CA ARG A 84 4.69 6.67 -22.50
C ARG A 84 4.66 5.96 -23.84
N VAL A 85 3.69 5.10 -24.07
CA VAL A 85 3.56 4.33 -25.32
C VAL A 85 2.49 4.93 -26.23
N GLU A 86 1.35 5.30 -25.66
CA GLU A 86 0.22 5.82 -26.42
C GLU A 86 0.22 7.35 -26.51
N GLY A 87 1.06 8.04 -25.75
CA GLY A 87 1.20 9.50 -25.75
C GLY A 87 -0.08 10.23 -25.34
N LYS A 88 -0.91 9.61 -24.48
CA LYS A 88 -2.14 10.23 -24.00
C LYS A 88 -1.83 11.34 -23.00
N ASP A 89 -2.55 12.44 -23.12
CA ASP A 89 -2.60 13.45 -22.07
C ASP A 89 -3.49 12.94 -20.94
N LEU A 90 -2.88 12.66 -19.79
CA LEU A 90 -3.58 12.12 -18.63
C LEU A 90 -3.94 13.24 -17.66
N PRO A 91 -5.23 13.41 -17.33
CA PRO A 91 -5.62 14.42 -16.34
C PRO A 91 -5.08 14.05 -14.95
N PHE A 92 -4.88 15.07 -14.13
CA PHE A 92 -4.62 14.84 -12.71
C PHE A 92 -5.81 14.12 -12.06
N VAL A 93 -5.51 13.05 -11.32
CA VAL A 93 -6.52 12.30 -10.57
C VAL A 93 -5.98 12.01 -9.18
N LEU A 94 -6.75 12.35 -8.16
CA LEU A 94 -6.53 11.92 -6.80
C LEU A 94 -7.19 10.55 -6.57
N ALA A 95 -6.41 9.56 -6.17
CA ALA A 95 -6.94 8.25 -5.80
C ALA A 95 -7.57 8.34 -4.40
N ASP A 96 -8.85 8.64 -4.34
CA ASP A 96 -9.63 8.91 -3.13
C ASP A 96 -10.47 7.72 -2.65
N ASN A 97 -10.38 6.58 -3.32
CA ASN A 97 -11.13 5.38 -2.96
C ASN A 97 -10.42 4.60 -1.85
N PRO A 98 -10.97 4.54 -0.61
CA PRO A 98 -10.39 3.74 0.45
C PRO A 98 -10.30 2.27 0.06
N SER A 99 -9.18 1.64 0.40
CA SER A 99 -8.96 0.21 0.16
C SER A 99 -8.09 -0.42 1.25
N LEU A 100 -8.24 -1.73 1.41
CA LEU A 100 -7.42 -2.54 2.29
C LEU A 100 -6.48 -3.41 1.45
N TRP A 101 -5.21 -3.03 1.39
CA TRP A 101 -4.18 -3.86 0.79
C TRP A 101 -3.51 -4.74 1.84
N ARG A 102 -3.31 -6.03 1.57
CA ARG A 102 -2.59 -6.92 2.47
C ARG A 102 -1.88 -8.06 1.76
N VAL A 103 -0.76 -8.49 2.36
CA VAL A 103 0.02 -9.68 1.96
C VAL A 103 0.03 -10.76 3.03
N VAL A 104 -0.64 -10.56 4.14
CA VAL A 104 -0.73 -11.51 5.27
C VAL A 104 -2.14 -12.09 5.43
N PRO A 105 -2.32 -13.24 6.10
CA PRO A 105 -3.65 -13.76 6.41
C PRO A 105 -4.49 -12.76 7.22
N ARG A 106 -5.82 -12.75 7.00
CA ARG A 106 -6.75 -11.89 7.77
C ARG A 106 -6.57 -12.06 9.28
N LYS A 107 -6.43 -13.30 9.77
CA LYS A 107 -6.21 -13.57 11.20
C LYS A 107 -4.95 -12.91 11.75
N VAL A 108 -3.87 -12.84 10.97
CA VAL A 108 -2.64 -12.13 11.34
C VAL A 108 -2.91 -10.63 11.35
N ALA A 109 -3.54 -10.08 10.33
CA ALA A 109 -3.88 -8.66 10.27
C ALA A 109 -4.69 -8.23 11.49
N PHE A 110 -5.81 -8.88 11.78
CA PHE A 110 -6.66 -8.55 12.93
C PHE A 110 -5.99 -8.78 14.30
N ARG A 111 -5.02 -9.67 14.40
CA ARG A 111 -4.32 -9.92 15.66
C ARG A 111 -3.31 -8.83 16.02
N TYR A 112 -2.67 -8.23 15.02
CA TYR A 112 -1.52 -7.35 15.24
C TYR A 112 -1.78 -5.88 14.86
N ILE A 113 -2.88 -5.57 14.20
CA ILE A 113 -3.34 -4.18 13.98
C ILE A 113 -4.08 -3.69 15.22
N VAL A 114 -3.97 -2.41 15.51
CA VAL A 114 -4.72 -1.74 16.58
C VAL A 114 -6.21 -1.90 16.34
N SER A 115 -6.98 -2.18 17.41
CA SER A 115 -8.41 -2.49 17.35
C SER A 115 -9.26 -1.41 16.69
N ASP A 116 -8.84 -0.17 16.76
CA ASP A 116 -9.55 1.00 16.24
C ASP A 116 -9.79 0.91 14.73
N TYR A 117 -8.87 0.26 13.99
CA TYR A 117 -9.01 0.03 12.54
C TYR A 117 -9.80 -1.24 12.18
N HIS A 118 -10.20 -2.07 13.16
CA HIS A 118 -10.84 -3.36 12.86
C HIS A 118 -12.20 -3.22 12.19
N GLN A 119 -12.98 -2.20 12.57
CA GLN A 119 -14.30 -1.99 11.96
C GLN A 119 -14.16 -1.53 10.50
N GLU A 120 -13.29 -0.56 10.25
CA GLU A 120 -12.99 -0.09 8.90
C GLU A 120 -12.49 -1.22 7.99
N MET A 121 -11.54 -2.04 8.46
CA MET A 121 -11.06 -3.21 7.73
C MET A 121 -12.20 -4.18 7.36
N LYS A 122 -13.14 -4.44 8.28
CA LYS A 122 -14.29 -5.31 8.02
C LYS A 122 -15.22 -4.71 6.96
N ASP A 123 -15.44 -3.41 7.02
CA ASP A 123 -16.33 -2.71 6.09
C ASP A 123 -15.74 -2.67 4.68
N LEU A 124 -14.44 -2.40 4.54
CA LEU A 124 -13.74 -2.49 3.26
C LEU A 124 -13.77 -3.92 2.68
N MET A 125 -13.62 -4.95 3.53
CA MET A 125 -13.74 -6.34 3.11
C MET A 125 -15.15 -6.70 2.61
N ARG A 126 -16.21 -6.21 3.29
CA ARG A 126 -17.61 -6.41 2.89
C ARG A 126 -17.94 -5.73 1.57
N GLN A 127 -17.34 -4.55 1.35
CA GLN A 127 -17.50 -3.78 0.11
C GLN A 127 -16.67 -4.34 -1.06
N GLY A 128 -15.90 -5.42 -0.85
CA GLY A 128 -15.03 -5.97 -1.89
C GLY A 128 -13.79 -5.11 -2.20
N ARG A 129 -13.46 -4.15 -1.34
CA ARG A 129 -12.31 -3.23 -1.45
C ARG A 129 -11.05 -3.80 -0.81
N GLU A 130 -10.95 -5.11 -0.69
CA GLU A 130 -9.76 -5.81 -0.22
C GLU A 130 -8.87 -6.20 -1.41
N VAL A 131 -7.59 -5.85 -1.34
CA VAL A 131 -6.61 -6.09 -2.39
C VAL A 131 -5.53 -7.04 -1.89
N ARG A 132 -5.31 -8.12 -2.64
CA ARG A 132 -4.30 -9.13 -2.38
C ARG A 132 -3.35 -9.18 -3.59
N PRO A 133 -2.22 -8.47 -3.58
CA PRO A 133 -1.36 -8.30 -4.77
C PRO A 133 -0.78 -9.60 -5.31
N LEU A 134 -0.66 -10.62 -4.46
CA LEU A 134 -0.13 -11.92 -4.85
C LEU A 134 -1.16 -12.83 -5.55
N PHE A 135 -2.44 -12.43 -5.56
CA PHE A 135 -3.54 -13.24 -6.09
C PHE A 135 -4.23 -12.53 -7.25
N TYR A 136 -3.88 -12.95 -8.46
CA TYR A 136 -4.54 -12.47 -9.67
C TYR A 136 -5.52 -13.52 -10.19
N HIS A 137 -6.76 -13.12 -10.46
CA HIS A 137 -7.85 -14.06 -10.79
C HIS A 137 -7.65 -14.83 -12.09
N LYS A 138 -6.89 -14.27 -13.06
CA LYS A 138 -6.58 -14.92 -14.33
C LYS A 138 -5.32 -15.79 -14.28
N ASP A 139 -4.56 -15.76 -13.19
CA ASP A 139 -3.31 -16.48 -13.02
C ASP A 139 -3.37 -17.34 -11.76
N ARG A 140 -4.03 -18.48 -11.86
CA ARG A 140 -4.25 -19.42 -10.75
C ARG A 140 -3.87 -20.87 -11.07
N PRO A 141 -2.65 -21.15 -11.54
CA PRO A 141 -2.18 -22.52 -11.60
C PRO A 141 -2.21 -23.13 -10.20
N LEU A 142 -2.71 -24.36 -10.09
CA LEU A 142 -2.91 -25.03 -8.79
C LEU A 142 -1.66 -25.04 -7.92
N LEU A 143 -0.52 -25.41 -8.50
CA LEU A 143 0.77 -25.46 -7.79
C LEU A 143 1.21 -24.09 -7.27
N ARG A 144 1.01 -23.01 -8.04
CA ARG A 144 1.29 -21.66 -7.60
C ARG A 144 0.40 -21.26 -6.44
N THR A 145 -0.90 -21.52 -6.55
CA THR A 145 -1.88 -21.20 -5.50
C THR A 145 -1.53 -21.91 -4.20
N LEU A 146 -1.23 -23.21 -4.24
CA LEU A 146 -0.83 -23.99 -3.07
C LEU A 146 0.47 -23.44 -2.43
N ARG A 147 1.46 -23.09 -3.26
CA ARG A 147 2.71 -22.50 -2.78
C ARG A 147 2.49 -21.16 -2.10
N MET A 148 1.63 -20.32 -2.66
CA MET A 148 1.28 -19.03 -2.10
C MET A 148 0.52 -19.15 -0.77
N GLU A 149 -0.45 -20.05 -0.68
CA GLU A 149 -1.17 -20.31 0.58
C GLU A 149 -0.23 -20.87 1.65
N LYS A 150 0.70 -21.78 1.31
CA LYS A 150 1.76 -22.26 2.22
C LYS A 150 2.62 -21.09 2.73
N ASN A 151 3.04 -20.18 1.86
CA ASN A 151 3.83 -19.02 2.25
C ASN A 151 3.05 -18.09 3.19
N LEU A 152 1.74 -17.91 2.95
CA LEU A 152 0.89 -17.14 3.86
C LEU A 152 0.82 -17.73 5.27
N LEU A 153 0.81 -19.05 5.41
CA LEU A 153 0.83 -19.70 6.72
C LEU A 153 2.11 -19.39 7.50
N GLY A 154 3.24 -19.20 6.82
CA GLY A 154 4.50 -18.79 7.44
C GLY A 154 4.42 -17.46 8.20
N HIS A 155 3.52 -16.56 7.81
CA HIS A 155 3.35 -15.28 8.51
C HIS A 155 2.86 -15.43 9.96
N PHE A 156 2.12 -16.49 10.29
CA PHE A 156 1.71 -16.74 11.69
C PHE A 156 2.91 -16.92 12.61
N GLN A 157 3.89 -17.73 12.18
CA GLN A 157 5.11 -17.95 12.94
C GLN A 157 6.00 -16.72 12.95
N LYS A 158 6.17 -16.07 11.80
CA LYS A 158 6.98 -14.85 11.65
C LYS A 158 6.51 -13.74 12.56
N PHE A 159 5.22 -13.43 12.56
CA PHE A 159 4.65 -12.40 13.41
C PHE A 159 4.69 -12.78 14.90
N LYS A 160 4.42 -14.04 15.25
CA LYS A 160 4.54 -14.52 16.64
C LYS A 160 5.98 -14.35 17.17
N ARG A 161 6.98 -14.55 16.31
CA ARG A 161 8.39 -14.54 16.73
C ARG A 161 9.00 -13.15 16.74
N TYR A 162 8.67 -12.29 15.81
CA TYR A 162 9.42 -11.06 15.57
C TYR A 162 8.61 -9.78 15.76
N TYR A 163 7.29 -9.84 15.81
CA TYR A 163 6.49 -8.62 15.93
C TYR A 163 6.67 -7.99 17.30
N GLN A 164 7.17 -6.76 17.31
CA GLN A 164 7.27 -5.93 18.50
C GLN A 164 6.24 -4.82 18.40
N ARG A 165 5.32 -4.77 19.36
CA ARG A 165 4.34 -3.68 19.43
C ARG A 165 5.11 -2.41 19.78
N LYS A 166 5.05 -1.39 18.93
CA LYS A 166 5.54 -0.06 19.31
C LYS A 166 4.64 0.43 20.45
N SER A 167 5.23 0.70 21.59
CA SER A 167 4.59 1.36 22.72
C SER A 167 4.27 2.81 22.38
#